data_bdb6f27c64edcd6938dfb3033ed913e2
#
_entry.id   bdb6f27c64edcd6938dfb3033ed913e2
#
_cell.length_a   1.000
_cell.length_b   1.000
_cell.length_c   1.000
_cell.angle_alpha   90.00
_cell.angle_beta   90.00
_cell.angle_gamma   90.00
#
_symmetry.space_group_name_H-M   'P 1'
#
loop_
_entity.id
_entity.type
_entity.pdbx_description
1 polymer ?
#
loop_
_entity_poly.entity_id
_entity_poly.type
_entity_poly.pdbx_seq_one_letter_code
_entity_poly.pdbx_strand_id
1 'polypeptide(L)'
;EIAESKTPYKHKELWKIFAVWAVLKGIQLPGWPELNDTPNRRIKGRFDELIKIRKFKESIPDWMDKLGVDELGEKKWGNELNALNQKASVIIRVNSLKTSIDKVQEILSDEDIQTEKIKGFPDALKLVVRKNLFLTNAFKNGFFEIQDASSQLVAPFLQIEEGMKICDVCAGAGGKTLHLSALSKNKGQIIAMDIYKNKLHELKRRAKRNNAFNIETRVIENNKPIKRLYGKIDRLLIDSPCSGLGVLKRNPGSKWNLSLDFLNKIRTAQQDILQKYAPMIKKDGKLVYATCSILPSENELQIDKFLKSEIGKDFKKEDEK
;
A
#
# COMPACT_ATOMS: atom_id res chain seq x y z
N GLU A 1 -10.88 -25.95 5.80
CA GLU A 1 -12.02 -26.34 6.64
C GLU A 1 -13.10 -27.09 5.85
N ILE A 2 -13.75 -26.47 4.82
CA ILE A 2 -14.83 -27.10 4.07
C ILE A 2 -14.36 -28.36 3.33
N ALA A 3 -13.17 -28.31 2.74
CA ALA A 3 -12.55 -29.44 2.05
C ALA A 3 -11.95 -30.49 3.03
N GLU A 4 -11.95 -30.20 4.34
CA GLU A 4 -11.35 -31.07 5.37
C GLU A 4 -9.88 -31.46 5.06
N SER A 5 -9.17 -30.60 4.34
CA SER A 5 -7.78 -30.86 3.94
C SER A 5 -6.81 -30.44 5.04
N LYS A 6 -6.00 -31.40 5.49
CA LYS A 6 -4.89 -31.15 6.45
C LYS A 6 -3.57 -30.79 5.74
N THR A 7 -3.48 -31.11 4.46
CA THR A 7 -2.27 -30.89 3.64
C THR A 7 -2.63 -30.30 2.29
N PRO A 8 -3.07 -29.00 2.25
CA PRO A 8 -3.69 -28.37 1.06
C PRO A 8 -2.77 -28.30 -0.17
N TYR A 9 -1.47 -28.53 0.00
CA TYR A 9 -0.49 -28.49 -1.10
C TYR A 9 -0.21 -29.85 -1.74
N LYS A 10 -0.77 -30.96 -1.21
CA LYS A 10 -0.68 -32.26 -1.86
C LYS A 10 -1.62 -32.34 -3.05
N HIS A 11 -1.18 -32.91 -4.16
CA HIS A 11 -1.93 -32.96 -5.41
C HIS A 11 -3.36 -33.49 -5.25
N LYS A 12 -3.56 -34.57 -4.48
CA LYS A 12 -4.91 -35.10 -4.21
C LYS A 12 -5.82 -34.13 -3.44
N GLU A 13 -5.26 -33.31 -2.56
CA GLU A 13 -6.02 -32.33 -1.79
C GLU A 13 -6.40 -31.10 -2.61
N LEU A 14 -5.62 -30.75 -3.63
CA LEU A 14 -5.94 -29.68 -4.56
C LEU A 14 -7.23 -29.94 -5.31
N TRP A 15 -7.51 -31.20 -5.70
CA TRP A 15 -8.78 -31.58 -6.34
C TRP A 15 -9.98 -31.36 -5.41
N LYS A 16 -9.87 -31.70 -4.13
CA LYS A 16 -10.92 -31.42 -3.14
C LYS A 16 -11.17 -29.93 -2.98
N ILE A 17 -10.10 -29.13 -2.91
CA ILE A 17 -10.20 -27.67 -2.79
C ILE A 17 -10.86 -27.09 -4.04
N PHE A 18 -10.45 -27.54 -5.22
CA PHE A 18 -11.06 -27.13 -6.49
C PHE A 18 -12.55 -27.50 -6.55
N ALA A 19 -12.90 -28.74 -6.18
CA ALA A 19 -14.29 -29.20 -6.14
C ALA A 19 -15.16 -28.33 -5.20
N VAL A 20 -14.68 -28.07 -3.98
CA VAL A 20 -15.39 -27.19 -3.04
C VAL A 20 -15.59 -25.81 -3.64
N TRP A 21 -14.53 -25.21 -4.20
CA TRP A 21 -14.61 -23.89 -4.84
C TRP A 21 -15.62 -23.87 -5.99
N ALA A 22 -15.59 -24.84 -6.88
CA ALA A 22 -16.49 -24.95 -8.03
C ALA A 22 -17.95 -25.08 -7.58
N VAL A 23 -18.22 -25.97 -6.60
CA VAL A 23 -19.58 -26.17 -6.04
C VAL A 23 -20.11 -24.87 -5.42
N LEU A 24 -19.29 -24.15 -4.66
CA LEU A 24 -19.68 -22.87 -4.03
C LEU A 24 -19.89 -21.75 -5.05
N LYS A 25 -19.24 -21.81 -6.20
CA LYS A 25 -19.43 -20.88 -7.32
C LYS A 25 -20.56 -21.28 -8.27
N GLY A 26 -21.23 -22.40 -8.02
CA GLY A 26 -22.27 -22.92 -8.91
C GLY A 26 -21.72 -23.41 -10.26
N ILE A 27 -20.43 -23.70 -10.34
CA ILE A 27 -19.78 -24.22 -11.55
C ILE A 27 -20.05 -25.72 -11.62
N GLN A 28 -20.54 -26.18 -12.78
CA GLN A 28 -20.72 -27.62 -13.01
C GLN A 28 -19.35 -28.30 -13.03
N LEU A 29 -19.19 -29.34 -12.19
CA LEU A 29 -17.96 -30.10 -12.14
C LEU A 29 -17.79 -30.92 -13.41
N PRO A 30 -16.58 -30.94 -14.02
CA PRO A 30 -16.31 -31.86 -15.12
C PRO A 30 -16.34 -33.33 -14.62
N GLY A 31 -16.63 -34.24 -15.55
CA GLY A 31 -16.71 -35.70 -15.27
C GLY A 31 -15.36 -36.37 -15.07
N TRP A 32 -14.47 -35.75 -14.30
CA TRP A 32 -13.15 -36.31 -14.00
C TRP A 32 -13.20 -37.25 -12.80
N PRO A 33 -12.47 -38.36 -12.82
CA PRO A 33 -12.50 -39.35 -11.75
C PRO A 33 -12.26 -38.76 -10.36
N GLU A 34 -11.37 -37.76 -10.25
CA GLU A 34 -11.02 -37.07 -9.00
C GLU A 34 -12.18 -36.27 -8.39
N LEU A 35 -13.23 -36.00 -9.16
CA LEU A 35 -14.37 -35.14 -8.77
C LEU A 35 -15.69 -35.91 -8.63
N ASN A 36 -15.75 -37.19 -9.04
CA ASN A 36 -16.97 -37.98 -9.08
C ASN A 36 -17.68 -38.10 -7.71
N ASP A 37 -16.93 -38.21 -6.64
CA ASP A 37 -17.47 -38.37 -5.28
C ASP A 37 -17.60 -37.05 -4.50
N THR A 38 -17.73 -35.92 -5.21
CA THR A 38 -17.82 -34.61 -4.57
C THR A 38 -19.18 -34.43 -3.86
N PRO A 39 -19.20 -34.27 -2.51
CA PRO A 39 -20.44 -34.24 -1.74
C PRO A 39 -21.08 -32.85 -1.75
N ASN A 40 -21.70 -32.45 -2.86
CA ASN A 40 -22.24 -31.10 -3.11
C ASN A 40 -23.15 -30.58 -1.98
N ARG A 41 -24.08 -31.41 -1.47
CA ARG A 41 -25.01 -31.04 -0.41
C ARG A 41 -24.29 -30.78 0.92
N ARG A 42 -23.31 -31.62 1.27
CA ARG A 42 -22.49 -31.46 2.49
C ARG A 42 -21.61 -30.22 2.43
N ILE A 43 -21.02 -29.94 1.24
CA ILE A 43 -20.22 -28.73 1.02
C ILE A 43 -21.06 -27.48 1.27
N LYS A 44 -22.25 -27.39 0.68
CA LYS A 44 -23.16 -26.24 0.86
C LYS A 44 -23.58 -26.08 2.32
N GLY A 45 -24.07 -27.16 2.97
CA GLY A 45 -24.48 -27.11 4.37
C GLY A 45 -23.36 -26.65 5.29
N ARG A 46 -22.14 -27.18 5.10
CA ARG A 46 -20.98 -26.78 5.90
C ARG A 46 -20.54 -25.32 5.62
N PHE A 47 -20.68 -24.87 4.39
CA PHE A 47 -20.47 -23.46 4.06
C PHE A 47 -21.46 -22.55 4.81
N ASP A 48 -22.76 -22.89 4.80
CA ASP A 48 -23.80 -22.09 5.46
C ASP A 48 -23.60 -22.00 6.98
N GLU A 49 -22.98 -23.00 7.61
CA GLU A 49 -22.57 -22.96 9.00
C GLU A 49 -21.35 -22.06 9.22
N LEU A 50 -20.30 -22.24 8.41
CA LEU A 50 -19.02 -21.56 8.60
C LEU A 50 -19.08 -20.07 8.28
N ILE A 51 -19.88 -19.62 7.32
CA ILE A 51 -20.03 -18.19 7.01
C ILE A 51 -20.63 -17.36 8.15
N LYS A 52 -21.25 -17.99 9.15
CA LYS A 52 -21.72 -17.32 10.37
C LYS A 52 -20.57 -16.90 11.29
N ILE A 53 -19.40 -17.48 11.11
CA ILE A 53 -18.19 -17.20 11.88
C ILE A 53 -17.31 -16.25 11.08
N ARG A 54 -17.02 -15.05 11.63
CA ARG A 54 -16.31 -13.96 10.94
C ARG A 54 -15.03 -14.41 10.23
N LYS A 55 -14.14 -15.14 10.90
CA LYS A 55 -12.86 -15.56 10.32
C LYS A 55 -13.02 -16.42 9.06
N PHE A 56 -14.05 -17.26 8.99
CA PHE A 56 -14.32 -18.07 7.79
C PHE A 56 -15.01 -17.24 6.70
N LYS A 57 -16.00 -16.43 7.09
CA LYS A 57 -16.69 -15.52 6.18
C LYS A 57 -15.71 -14.58 5.48
N GLU A 58 -14.82 -13.97 6.24
CA GLU A 58 -13.85 -12.99 5.75
C GLU A 58 -12.53 -13.63 5.29
N SER A 59 -12.41 -14.97 5.46
CA SER A 59 -11.24 -15.75 5.04
C SER A 59 -9.92 -15.20 5.60
N ILE A 60 -9.81 -15.13 6.92
CA ILE A 60 -8.63 -14.60 7.65
C ILE A 60 -8.11 -15.61 8.68
N PRO A 61 -6.79 -15.59 9.00
CA PRO A 61 -6.21 -16.38 10.07
C PRO A 61 -6.75 -16.00 11.45
N ASP A 62 -6.84 -16.99 12.37
CA ASP A 62 -7.35 -16.79 13.74
C ASP A 62 -6.61 -15.70 14.50
N TRP A 63 -5.27 -15.70 14.41
CA TRP A 63 -4.44 -14.70 15.08
C TRP A 63 -4.72 -13.28 14.58
N MET A 64 -5.00 -13.14 13.27
CA MET A 64 -5.29 -11.83 12.65
C MET A 64 -6.67 -11.33 13.05
N ASP A 65 -7.66 -12.23 13.13
CA ASP A 65 -9.01 -11.87 13.60
C ASP A 65 -8.96 -11.38 15.06
N LYS A 66 -8.26 -12.13 15.93
CA LYS A 66 -8.06 -11.73 17.32
C LYS A 66 -7.37 -10.37 17.44
N LEU A 67 -6.25 -10.18 16.75
CA LEU A 67 -5.50 -8.93 16.77
C LEU A 67 -6.33 -7.74 16.28
N GLY A 68 -7.09 -7.93 15.20
CA GLY A 68 -7.96 -6.87 14.67
C GLY A 68 -9.05 -6.46 15.64
N VAL A 69 -9.64 -7.43 16.37
CA VAL A 69 -10.60 -7.13 17.45
C VAL A 69 -9.93 -6.43 18.62
N ASP A 70 -8.76 -6.90 19.04
CA ASP A 70 -8.04 -6.34 20.18
C ASP A 70 -7.64 -4.85 19.92
N GLU A 71 -7.23 -4.51 18.69
CA GLU A 71 -6.76 -3.15 18.36
C GLU A 71 -7.86 -2.20 17.85
N LEU A 72 -8.89 -2.69 17.16
CA LEU A 72 -9.91 -1.85 16.52
C LEU A 72 -11.30 -2.01 17.13
N GLY A 73 -11.52 -3.05 17.91
CA GLY A 73 -12.85 -3.48 18.38
C GLY A 73 -13.64 -4.21 17.27
N GLU A 74 -14.61 -5.00 17.71
CA GLU A 74 -15.41 -5.90 16.85
C GLU A 74 -16.04 -5.19 15.65
N LYS A 75 -16.71 -4.06 15.90
CA LYS A 75 -17.50 -3.33 14.88
C LYS A 75 -16.58 -2.72 13.81
N LYS A 76 -15.53 -2.02 14.22
CA LYS A 76 -14.59 -1.37 13.28
C LYS A 76 -13.83 -2.43 12.48
N TRP A 77 -13.32 -3.47 13.16
CA TRP A 77 -12.65 -4.58 12.50
C TRP A 77 -13.54 -5.26 11.45
N GLY A 78 -14.80 -5.56 11.77
CA GLY A 78 -15.75 -6.14 10.81
C GLY A 78 -15.98 -5.26 9.57
N ASN A 79 -16.08 -3.93 9.74
CA ASN A 79 -16.23 -2.99 8.65
C ASN A 79 -14.95 -2.95 7.75
N GLU A 80 -13.77 -2.95 8.36
CA GLU A 80 -12.50 -2.99 7.63
C GLU A 80 -12.36 -4.28 6.81
N LEU A 81 -12.66 -5.43 7.39
CA LEU A 81 -12.62 -6.71 6.67
C LEU A 81 -13.56 -6.73 5.46
N ASN A 82 -14.78 -6.22 5.62
CA ASN A 82 -15.72 -6.11 4.52
C ASN A 82 -15.15 -5.23 3.39
N ALA A 83 -14.57 -4.08 3.72
CA ALA A 83 -13.94 -3.19 2.74
C ALA A 83 -12.71 -3.83 2.07
N LEU A 84 -11.88 -4.56 2.83
CA LEU A 84 -10.66 -5.22 2.34
C LEU A 84 -10.95 -6.43 1.44
N ASN A 85 -12.11 -7.04 1.56
CA ASN A 85 -12.54 -8.16 0.71
C ASN A 85 -13.24 -7.72 -0.59
N GLN A 86 -13.47 -6.41 -0.77
CA GLN A 86 -14.04 -5.89 -2.01
C GLN A 86 -13.01 -5.89 -3.15
N LYS A 87 -13.52 -5.91 -4.39
CA LYS A 87 -12.67 -5.79 -5.58
C LYS A 87 -11.94 -4.45 -5.58
N ALA A 88 -10.61 -4.48 -5.68
CA ALA A 88 -9.80 -3.28 -5.75
C ALA A 88 -10.04 -2.51 -7.06
N SER A 89 -10.37 -1.23 -6.95
CA SER A 89 -10.42 -0.31 -8.10
C SER A 89 -9.01 -0.04 -8.62
N VAL A 90 -8.88 0.20 -9.92
CA VAL A 90 -7.65 0.74 -10.50
C VAL A 90 -7.75 2.25 -10.46
N ILE A 91 -6.79 2.88 -9.77
CA ILE A 91 -6.72 4.33 -9.62
C ILE A 91 -5.36 4.79 -10.13
N ILE A 92 -5.36 5.90 -10.85
CA ILE A 92 -4.16 6.55 -11.35
C ILE A 92 -4.02 7.94 -10.73
N ARG A 93 -2.79 8.40 -10.60
CA ARG A 93 -2.46 9.78 -10.28
C ARG A 93 -1.93 10.44 -11.53
N VAL A 94 -2.58 11.51 -11.95
CA VAL A 94 -2.13 12.35 -13.06
C VAL A 94 -0.81 13.05 -12.70
N ASN A 95 0.08 13.14 -13.66
CA ASN A 95 1.35 13.82 -13.51
C ASN A 95 1.22 15.30 -13.87
N SER A 96 1.02 16.14 -12.89
CA SER A 96 0.85 17.59 -13.07
C SER A 96 2.09 18.33 -13.59
N LEU A 97 3.27 17.68 -13.65
CA LEU A 97 4.45 18.23 -14.36
C LEU A 97 4.28 18.25 -15.88
N LYS A 98 3.39 17.41 -16.42
CA LYS A 98 3.28 17.18 -17.87
C LYS A 98 1.91 17.51 -18.44
N THR A 99 0.85 17.41 -17.65
CA THR A 99 -0.51 17.44 -18.16
C THR A 99 -1.53 17.76 -17.06
N SER A 100 -2.79 17.91 -17.44
CA SER A 100 -3.92 18.09 -16.53
C SER A 100 -4.79 16.83 -16.45
N ILE A 101 -5.63 16.75 -15.43
CA ILE A 101 -6.56 15.63 -15.21
C ILE A 101 -7.55 15.50 -16.37
N ASP A 102 -8.06 16.63 -16.89
CA ASP A 102 -9.02 16.64 -17.99
C ASP A 102 -8.38 16.10 -19.28
N LYS A 103 -7.12 16.50 -19.55
CA LYS A 103 -6.39 16.02 -20.74
C LYS A 103 -6.08 14.54 -20.68
N VAL A 104 -5.72 14.00 -19.50
CA VAL A 104 -5.51 12.55 -19.35
C VAL A 104 -6.82 11.79 -19.51
N GLN A 105 -7.92 12.34 -19.02
CA GLN A 105 -9.25 11.75 -19.16
C GLN A 105 -9.67 11.66 -20.64
N GLU A 106 -9.46 12.74 -21.41
CA GLU A 106 -9.67 12.77 -22.84
C GLU A 106 -8.83 11.72 -23.60
N ILE A 107 -7.49 11.72 -23.38
CA ILE A 107 -6.58 10.78 -24.03
C ILE A 107 -6.94 9.33 -23.72
N LEU A 108 -7.32 9.01 -22.47
CA LEU A 108 -7.73 7.66 -22.10
C LEU A 108 -9.08 7.29 -22.71
N SER A 109 -10.00 8.25 -22.86
CA SER A 109 -11.29 8.03 -23.55
C SER A 109 -11.09 7.68 -25.02
N ASP A 110 -10.16 8.35 -25.70
CA ASP A 110 -9.79 8.05 -27.10
C ASP A 110 -9.18 6.65 -27.25
N GLU A 111 -8.63 6.09 -26.19
CA GLU A 111 -8.12 4.71 -26.10
C GLU A 111 -9.18 3.73 -25.51
N ASP A 112 -10.48 4.08 -25.55
CA ASP A 112 -11.59 3.29 -24.98
C ASP A 112 -11.46 2.99 -23.49
N ILE A 113 -10.81 3.86 -22.71
CA ILE A 113 -10.64 3.72 -21.27
C ILE A 113 -11.42 4.81 -20.54
N GLN A 114 -12.61 4.45 -20.05
CA GLN A 114 -13.46 5.36 -19.30
C GLN A 114 -12.96 5.53 -17.86
N THR A 115 -12.89 6.79 -17.40
CA THR A 115 -12.42 7.13 -16.06
C THR A 115 -13.34 8.14 -15.38
N GLU A 116 -13.34 8.12 -14.04
CA GLU A 116 -14.09 9.02 -13.16
C GLU A 116 -13.14 9.78 -12.25
N LYS A 117 -13.39 11.08 -12.06
CA LYS A 117 -12.69 11.88 -11.04
C LYS A 117 -13.14 11.43 -9.65
N ILE A 118 -12.22 11.46 -8.70
CA ILE A 118 -12.51 11.10 -7.31
C ILE A 118 -12.66 12.40 -6.50
N LYS A 119 -13.81 12.60 -5.87
CA LYS A 119 -14.06 13.77 -5.02
C LYS A 119 -13.03 13.86 -3.89
N GLY A 120 -12.40 15.02 -3.72
CA GLY A 120 -11.38 15.26 -2.71
C GLY A 120 -9.95 14.84 -3.11
N PHE A 121 -9.77 14.34 -4.35
CA PHE A 121 -8.46 13.92 -4.88
C PHE A 121 -8.21 14.60 -6.23
N PRO A 122 -7.53 15.75 -6.26
CA PRO A 122 -7.44 16.61 -7.45
C PRO A 122 -6.76 15.94 -8.65
N ASP A 123 -5.83 15.01 -8.41
CA ASP A 123 -5.06 14.34 -9.46
C ASP A 123 -5.48 12.88 -9.68
N ALA A 124 -6.54 12.40 -9.02
CA ALA A 124 -6.94 11.00 -9.07
C ALA A 124 -8.03 10.74 -10.10
N LEU A 125 -7.78 9.75 -10.98
CA LEU A 125 -8.78 9.14 -11.85
C LEU A 125 -8.95 7.67 -11.50
N LYS A 126 -10.20 7.23 -11.36
CA LYS A 126 -10.59 5.83 -11.17
C LYS A 126 -11.07 5.26 -12.51
N LEU A 127 -10.59 4.08 -12.88
CA LEU A 127 -11.10 3.38 -14.05
C LEU A 127 -12.50 2.83 -13.77
N VAL A 128 -13.43 3.04 -14.69
CA VAL A 128 -14.78 2.45 -14.66
C VAL A 128 -14.70 0.94 -14.85
N VAL A 129 -13.93 0.51 -15.87
CA VAL A 129 -13.67 -0.90 -16.15
C VAL A 129 -12.17 -1.15 -16.08
N ARG A 130 -11.76 -2.27 -15.46
CA ARG A 130 -10.34 -2.64 -15.35
C ARG A 130 -9.79 -3.00 -16.73
N LYS A 131 -8.80 -2.22 -17.18
CA LYS A 131 -8.04 -2.45 -18.42
C LYS A 131 -6.53 -2.40 -18.14
N ASN A 132 -5.73 -2.91 -19.07
CA ASN A 132 -4.27 -2.83 -19.00
C ASN A 132 -3.80 -1.43 -19.44
N LEU A 133 -3.37 -0.63 -18.48
CA LEU A 133 -2.90 0.74 -18.71
C LEU A 133 -1.46 0.84 -19.24
N PHE A 134 -0.64 -0.20 -19.06
CA PHE A 134 0.79 -0.14 -19.40
C PHE A 134 1.05 -0.01 -20.92
N LEU A 135 0.08 -0.39 -21.74
CA LEU A 135 0.17 -0.30 -23.19
C LEU A 135 -0.28 1.04 -23.75
N THR A 136 -0.97 1.87 -22.96
CA THR A 136 -1.50 3.17 -23.38
C THR A 136 -0.40 4.18 -23.71
N ASN A 137 -0.68 5.09 -24.65
CA ASN A 137 0.21 6.21 -24.96
C ASN A 137 0.36 7.14 -23.75
N ALA A 138 -0.73 7.36 -23.02
CA ALA A 138 -0.71 8.17 -21.81
C ALA A 138 0.28 7.65 -20.76
N PHE A 139 0.35 6.32 -20.53
CA PHE A 139 1.32 5.72 -19.62
C PHE A 139 2.75 5.79 -20.14
N LYS A 140 2.97 5.44 -21.41
CA LYS A 140 4.30 5.50 -22.05
C LYS A 140 4.88 6.90 -22.02
N ASN A 141 4.05 7.92 -22.20
CA ASN A 141 4.44 9.32 -22.11
C ASN A 141 4.57 9.85 -20.67
N GLY A 142 4.28 9.06 -19.64
CA GLY A 142 4.41 9.46 -18.25
C GLY A 142 3.39 10.53 -17.82
N PHE A 143 2.19 10.50 -18.38
CA PHE A 143 1.11 11.42 -18.03
C PHE A 143 0.41 11.02 -16.74
N PHE A 144 0.59 9.78 -16.28
CA PHE A 144 0.10 9.31 -14.99
C PHE A 144 0.96 8.19 -14.41
N GLU A 145 0.75 7.94 -13.13
CA GLU A 145 1.25 6.77 -12.39
C GLU A 145 0.09 5.99 -11.78
N ILE A 146 0.21 4.66 -11.68
CA ILE A 146 -0.77 3.85 -10.95
C ILE A 146 -0.49 4.02 -9.46
N GLN A 147 -1.44 4.65 -8.75
CA GLN A 147 -1.34 4.90 -7.31
C GLN A 147 -2.73 4.98 -6.69
N ASP A 148 -2.91 4.32 -5.55
CA ASP A 148 -4.17 4.33 -4.80
C ASP A 148 -4.51 5.74 -4.31
N ALA A 149 -5.79 6.09 -4.23
CA ALA A 149 -6.24 7.41 -3.79
C ALA A 149 -5.71 7.76 -2.39
N SER A 150 -5.83 6.85 -1.42
CA SER A 150 -5.29 7.07 -0.07
C SER A 150 -3.78 7.33 -0.06
N SER A 151 -3.01 6.63 -0.91
CA SER A 151 -1.57 6.87 -1.05
C SER A 151 -1.25 8.24 -1.66
N GLN A 152 -2.19 8.85 -2.41
CA GLN A 152 -2.03 10.19 -2.97
C GLN A 152 -2.18 11.30 -1.94
N LEU A 153 -2.77 11.04 -0.77
CA LEU A 153 -2.89 12.02 0.32
C LEU A 153 -1.55 12.30 1.03
N VAL A 154 -0.63 11.33 1.02
CA VAL A 154 0.60 11.39 1.82
C VAL A 154 1.53 12.54 1.43
N ALA A 155 1.78 12.73 0.13
CA ALA A 155 2.69 13.77 -0.33
C ALA A 155 2.15 15.21 -0.09
N PRO A 156 0.86 15.52 -0.36
CA PRO A 156 0.26 16.82 0.01
C PRO A 156 0.31 17.13 1.50
N PHE A 157 0.24 16.09 2.36
CA PHE A 157 0.27 16.25 3.82
C PHE A 157 1.61 16.82 4.31
N LEU A 158 2.70 16.70 3.54
CA LEU A 158 3.98 17.35 3.80
C LEU A 158 3.98 18.88 3.61
N GLN A 159 2.95 19.46 2.99
CA GLN A 159 2.87 20.91 2.72
C GLN A 159 4.14 21.43 2.03
N ILE A 160 4.42 20.89 0.85
CA ILE A 160 5.63 21.18 0.09
C ILE A 160 5.52 22.54 -0.58
N GLU A 161 6.60 23.31 -0.52
CA GLU A 161 6.80 24.55 -1.24
C GLU A 161 7.95 24.41 -2.25
N GLU A 162 7.96 25.23 -3.28
CA GLU A 162 9.02 25.26 -4.29
C GLU A 162 10.37 25.64 -3.66
N GLY A 163 11.43 24.94 -4.05
CA GLY A 163 12.78 25.21 -3.55
C GLY A 163 13.18 24.42 -2.29
N MET A 164 12.25 23.77 -1.61
CA MET A 164 12.53 22.97 -0.42
C MET A 164 13.45 21.79 -0.69
N LYS A 165 14.21 21.40 0.34
CA LYS A 165 14.98 20.16 0.38
C LYS A 165 14.17 19.08 1.08
N ILE A 166 13.76 18.09 0.32
CA ILE A 166 12.85 17.02 0.73
C ILE A 166 13.63 15.71 0.79
N CYS A 167 13.31 14.85 1.76
CA CYS A 167 13.85 13.49 1.81
C CYS A 167 12.70 12.46 1.91
N ASP A 168 12.77 11.42 1.08
CA ASP A 168 11.91 10.23 1.13
C ASP A 168 12.82 9.05 1.50
N VAL A 169 12.69 8.52 2.72
CA VAL A 169 13.68 7.57 3.27
C VAL A 169 13.34 6.10 3.11
N CYS A 170 12.16 5.79 2.63
CA CYS A 170 11.74 4.45 2.24
C CYS A 170 11.12 4.52 0.83
N ALA A 171 11.84 5.15 -0.10
CA ALA A 171 11.32 5.60 -1.39
C ALA A 171 10.79 4.47 -2.29
N GLY A 172 11.31 3.25 -2.12
CA GLY A 172 10.93 2.11 -2.96
C GLY A 172 11.13 2.41 -4.45
N ALA A 173 10.13 2.08 -5.26
CA ALA A 173 10.12 2.39 -6.70
C ALA A 173 9.60 3.81 -7.02
N GLY A 174 9.44 4.68 -6.01
CA GLY A 174 9.25 6.11 -6.20
C GLY A 174 7.80 6.59 -6.37
N GLY A 175 6.80 5.81 -6.02
CA GLY A 175 5.41 6.24 -6.18
C GLY A 175 5.09 7.57 -5.50
N LYS A 176 5.51 7.73 -4.24
CA LYS A 176 5.37 8.97 -3.47
C LYS A 176 6.45 9.99 -3.84
N THR A 177 7.69 9.58 -4.06
CA THR A 177 8.80 10.44 -4.52
C THR A 177 8.44 11.23 -5.78
N LEU A 178 7.83 10.59 -6.78
CA LEU A 178 7.36 11.25 -8.01
C LEU A 178 6.24 12.25 -7.74
N HIS A 179 5.39 12.00 -6.74
CA HIS A 179 4.38 12.95 -6.32
C HIS A 179 5.00 14.18 -5.64
N LEU A 180 6.02 13.97 -4.80
CA LEU A 180 6.79 15.07 -4.20
C LEU A 180 7.42 15.97 -5.29
N SER A 181 7.96 15.37 -6.36
CA SER A 181 8.53 16.11 -7.48
C SER A 181 7.48 16.93 -8.24
N ALA A 182 6.28 16.36 -8.43
CA ALA A 182 5.17 17.07 -9.07
C ALA A 182 4.72 18.27 -8.22
N LEU A 183 4.54 18.09 -6.92
CA LEU A 183 4.13 19.15 -5.99
C LEU A 183 5.19 20.26 -5.86
N SER A 184 6.48 19.92 -5.90
CA SER A 184 7.58 20.90 -5.89
C SER A 184 7.84 21.54 -7.26
N LYS A 185 7.08 21.16 -8.29
CA LYS A 185 7.26 21.63 -9.69
C LYS A 185 8.69 21.49 -10.21
N ASN A 186 9.37 20.39 -9.88
CA ASN A 186 10.78 20.15 -10.18
C ASN A 186 11.75 21.18 -9.55
N LYS A 187 11.33 21.97 -8.57
CA LYS A 187 12.20 22.94 -7.88
C LYS A 187 12.69 22.39 -6.55
N GLY A 188 13.84 22.88 -6.08
CA GLY A 188 14.51 22.33 -4.91
C GLY A 188 15.17 20.99 -5.17
N GLN A 189 15.34 20.17 -4.11
CA GLN A 189 16.01 18.87 -4.19
C GLN A 189 15.20 17.81 -3.45
N ILE A 190 14.98 16.67 -4.07
CA ILE A 190 14.39 15.50 -3.44
C ILE A 190 15.45 14.41 -3.33
N ILE A 191 15.75 13.99 -2.11
CA ILE A 191 16.69 12.90 -1.84
C ILE A 191 15.84 11.64 -1.55
N ALA A 192 15.83 10.72 -2.49
CA ALA A 192 15.13 9.44 -2.37
C ALA A 192 16.09 8.36 -1.89
N MET A 193 15.83 7.82 -0.71
CA MET A 193 16.69 6.82 -0.06
C MET A 193 15.96 5.49 0.09
N ASP A 194 16.67 4.39 -0.17
CA ASP A 194 16.16 3.03 0.09
C ASP A 194 17.35 2.07 0.27
N ILE A 195 17.13 0.96 0.98
CA ILE A 195 18.12 -0.11 1.11
C ILE A 195 18.21 -0.99 -0.16
N TYR A 196 17.17 -0.98 -1.00
CA TYR A 196 17.07 -1.81 -2.20
C TYR A 196 17.51 -1.04 -3.46
N LYS A 197 18.72 -1.29 -3.92
CA LYS A 197 19.30 -0.66 -5.13
C LYS A 197 18.43 -0.84 -6.39
N ASN A 198 17.84 -2.02 -6.57
CA ASN A 198 16.97 -2.32 -7.71
C ASN A 198 15.70 -1.45 -7.73
N LYS A 199 15.11 -1.16 -6.56
CA LYS A 199 13.94 -0.26 -6.46
C LYS A 199 14.31 1.18 -6.84
N LEU A 200 15.45 1.67 -6.37
CA LEU A 200 15.95 2.99 -6.74
C LEU A 200 16.30 3.08 -8.23
N HIS A 201 16.77 2.00 -8.84
CA HIS A 201 16.97 1.95 -10.29
C HIS A 201 15.65 2.09 -11.05
N GLU A 202 14.60 1.40 -10.60
CA GLU A 202 13.24 1.56 -11.13
C GLU A 202 12.71 2.99 -10.94
N LEU A 203 12.96 3.61 -9.77
CA LEU A 203 12.60 5.00 -9.50
C LEU A 203 13.26 5.93 -10.54
N LYS A 204 14.56 5.77 -10.83
CA LYS A 204 15.25 6.58 -11.85
C LYS A 204 14.59 6.47 -13.23
N ARG A 205 14.23 5.24 -13.64
CA ARG A 205 13.56 5.00 -14.92
C ARG A 205 12.20 5.70 -14.97
N ARG A 206 11.42 5.60 -13.90
CA ARG A 206 10.12 6.26 -13.75
C ARG A 206 10.27 7.78 -13.70
N ALA A 207 11.25 8.31 -12.98
CA ALA A 207 11.54 9.73 -12.90
C ALA A 207 11.82 10.33 -14.30
N LYS A 208 12.63 9.66 -15.11
CA LYS A 208 12.89 10.07 -16.51
C LYS A 208 11.57 10.09 -17.32
N ARG A 209 10.74 9.05 -17.23
CA ARG A 209 9.44 8.99 -17.92
C ARG A 209 8.51 10.13 -17.49
N ASN A 210 8.53 10.49 -16.21
CA ASN A 210 7.65 11.50 -15.61
C ASN A 210 8.19 12.94 -15.74
N ASN A 211 9.37 13.18 -16.34
CA ASN A 211 10.04 14.49 -16.31
C ASN A 211 10.32 15.01 -14.90
N ALA A 212 10.61 14.13 -13.95
CA ALA A 212 10.96 14.48 -12.58
C ALA A 212 12.49 14.60 -12.46
N PHE A 213 13.04 15.81 -12.53
CA PHE A 213 14.48 16.05 -12.66
C PHE A 213 15.17 16.39 -11.35
N ASN A 214 14.43 16.76 -10.31
CA ASN A 214 14.98 17.19 -9.02
C ASN A 214 15.19 16.05 -8.02
N ILE A 215 15.18 14.79 -8.50
CA ILE A 215 15.30 13.59 -7.65
C ILE A 215 16.72 13.03 -7.71
N GLU A 216 17.37 12.98 -6.55
CA GLU A 216 18.62 12.28 -6.31
C GLU A 216 18.35 10.97 -5.56
N THR A 217 18.84 9.84 -6.07
CA THR A 217 18.66 8.54 -5.40
C THR A 217 19.91 8.15 -4.62
N ARG A 218 19.75 7.68 -3.38
CA ARG A 218 20.84 7.19 -2.52
C ARG A 218 20.53 5.83 -1.92
N VAL A 219 21.36 4.84 -2.20
CA VAL A 219 21.30 3.53 -1.53
C VAL A 219 21.81 3.67 -0.09
N ILE A 220 21.10 3.08 0.85
CA ILE A 220 21.45 3.08 2.27
C ILE A 220 22.26 1.81 2.58
N GLU A 221 23.56 1.87 2.47
CA GLU A 221 24.48 0.79 2.85
C GLU A 221 24.97 0.90 4.29
N ASN A 222 24.97 2.14 4.82
CA ASN A 222 25.39 2.45 6.19
C ASN A 222 24.80 3.79 6.67
N ASN A 223 25.13 4.20 7.88
CA ASN A 223 24.56 5.40 8.50
C ASN A 223 25.23 6.72 8.06
N LYS A 224 26.36 6.70 7.33
CA LYS A 224 27.09 7.94 6.96
C LYS A 224 26.26 8.90 6.10
N PRO A 225 25.54 8.44 5.03
CA PRO A 225 24.69 9.32 4.23
C PRO A 225 23.57 9.99 5.03
N ILE A 226 23.04 9.28 6.03
CA ILE A 226 21.96 9.75 6.90
C ILE A 226 22.47 10.86 7.83
N LYS A 227 23.57 10.61 8.56
CA LYS A 227 24.18 11.57 9.49
C LYS A 227 24.59 12.87 8.79
N ARG A 228 25.02 12.82 7.51
CA ARG A 228 25.35 14.01 6.73
C ARG A 228 24.15 14.92 6.45
N LEU A 229 22.93 14.42 6.60
CA LEU A 229 21.68 15.14 6.39
C LEU A 229 21.03 15.65 7.67
N TYR A 230 21.61 15.38 8.84
CA TYR A 230 21.08 15.87 10.12
C TYR A 230 20.92 17.39 10.12
N GLY A 231 19.73 17.87 10.52
CA GLY A 231 19.36 19.27 10.53
C GLY A 231 19.31 19.97 9.18
N LYS A 232 19.17 19.24 8.05
CA LYS A 232 19.29 19.81 6.69
C LYS A 232 18.05 19.64 5.82
N ILE A 233 17.02 18.96 6.29
CA ILE A 233 15.83 18.57 5.50
C ILE A 233 14.63 19.42 5.94
N ASP A 234 13.97 20.07 4.99
CA ASP A 234 12.77 20.88 5.25
C ASP A 234 11.53 20.00 5.43
N ARG A 235 11.44 18.91 4.63
CA ARG A 235 10.33 17.96 4.64
C ARG A 235 10.85 16.54 4.58
N LEU A 236 10.47 15.70 5.53
CA LEU A 236 10.86 14.30 5.60
C LEU A 236 9.65 13.40 5.46
N LEU A 237 9.66 12.54 4.46
CA LEU A 237 8.71 11.46 4.31
C LEU A 237 9.30 10.15 4.83
N ILE A 238 8.58 9.50 5.72
CA ILE A 238 8.83 8.13 6.17
C ILE A 238 7.61 7.27 5.77
N ASP A 239 7.60 6.78 4.50
CA ASP A 239 6.63 5.77 4.06
C ASP A 239 7.11 4.41 4.53
N SER A 240 6.85 4.09 5.79
CA SER A 240 7.51 3.02 6.51
C SER A 240 7.09 1.62 6.01
N PRO A 241 8.03 0.65 5.97
CA PRO A 241 7.65 -0.74 5.77
C PRO A 241 6.66 -1.16 6.87
N CYS A 242 5.62 -1.92 6.48
CA CYS A 242 4.53 -2.30 7.37
C CYS A 242 3.95 -3.67 6.98
N SER A 243 2.95 -4.14 7.72
CA SER A 243 2.24 -5.40 7.40
C SER A 243 1.51 -5.38 6.07
N GLY A 244 1.10 -4.20 5.59
CA GLY A 244 0.29 -4.07 4.40
C GLY A 244 -1.18 -4.47 4.58
N LEU A 245 -1.67 -4.56 5.81
CA LEU A 245 -3.05 -4.99 6.08
C LEU A 245 -4.12 -4.07 5.45
N GLY A 246 -3.83 -2.80 5.25
CA GLY A 246 -4.75 -1.87 4.58
C GLY A 246 -4.87 -2.08 3.05
N VAL A 247 -4.00 -2.90 2.45
CA VAL A 247 -4.00 -3.17 1.00
C VAL A 247 -4.32 -4.62 0.63
N LEU A 248 -4.89 -5.40 1.55
CA LEU A 248 -5.27 -6.80 1.34
C LEU A 248 -6.17 -7.01 0.11
N LYS A 249 -7.06 -6.06 -0.19
CA LYS A 249 -7.91 -6.13 -1.40
C LYS A 249 -7.11 -6.19 -2.72
N ARG A 250 -5.83 -5.77 -2.73
CA ARG A 250 -4.94 -5.85 -3.89
C ARG A 250 -4.12 -7.12 -3.91
N ASN A 251 -3.81 -7.65 -2.73
CA ASN A 251 -3.05 -8.89 -2.56
C ASN A 251 -3.68 -9.76 -1.45
N PRO A 252 -4.85 -10.36 -1.70
CA PRO A 252 -5.61 -11.08 -0.67
C PRO A 252 -4.88 -12.31 -0.12
N GLY A 253 -3.94 -12.87 -0.88
CA GLY A 253 -3.13 -14.00 -0.42
C GLY A 253 -2.08 -13.64 0.64
N SER A 254 -1.67 -12.35 0.73
CA SER A 254 -0.61 -11.94 1.66
C SER A 254 -0.97 -12.18 3.12
N LYS A 255 -2.24 -12.14 3.50
CA LYS A 255 -2.72 -12.41 4.86
C LYS A 255 -2.32 -13.79 5.40
N TRP A 256 -2.11 -14.77 4.51
CA TRP A 256 -1.69 -16.12 4.88
C TRP A 256 -0.17 -16.28 5.04
N ASN A 257 0.60 -15.32 4.56
CA ASN A 257 2.06 -15.27 4.68
C ASN A 257 2.53 -14.41 5.86
N LEU A 258 1.61 -13.69 6.52
CA LEU A 258 1.90 -12.88 7.70
C LEU A 258 1.89 -13.75 8.97
N SER A 259 2.60 -13.28 10.00
CA SER A 259 2.59 -13.86 11.34
C SER A 259 2.75 -12.78 12.40
N LEU A 260 2.40 -13.09 13.65
CA LEU A 260 2.62 -12.18 14.78
C LEU A 260 4.10 -11.83 14.96
N ASP A 261 5.00 -12.80 14.76
CA ASP A 261 6.45 -12.56 14.83
C ASP A 261 6.91 -11.56 13.77
N PHE A 262 6.40 -11.69 12.55
CA PHE A 262 6.66 -10.70 11.50
C PHE A 262 6.15 -9.31 11.90
N LEU A 263 4.93 -9.20 12.41
CA LEU A 263 4.38 -7.93 12.88
C LEU A 263 5.24 -7.30 13.97
N ASN A 264 5.68 -8.06 14.94
CA ASN A 264 6.53 -7.55 16.02
C ASN A 264 7.87 -7.04 15.50
N LYS A 265 8.49 -7.77 14.57
CA LYS A 265 9.73 -7.35 13.90
C LYS A 265 9.53 -6.04 13.11
N ILE A 266 8.43 -5.93 12.37
CA ILE A 266 8.19 -4.72 11.57
C ILE A 266 7.89 -3.50 12.45
N ARG A 267 7.14 -3.66 13.55
CA ARG A 267 6.89 -2.59 14.54
C ARG A 267 8.19 -2.09 15.18
N THR A 268 9.13 -2.99 15.48
CA THR A 268 10.47 -2.62 15.96
C THR A 268 11.22 -1.82 14.89
N ALA A 269 11.24 -2.32 13.65
CA ALA A 269 11.89 -1.63 12.55
C ALA A 269 11.29 -0.24 12.28
N GLN A 270 9.98 -0.06 12.46
CA GLN A 270 9.31 1.24 12.35
C GLN A 270 9.83 2.25 13.37
N GLN A 271 10.01 1.83 14.64
CA GLN A 271 10.63 2.68 15.66
C GLN A 271 12.09 3.02 15.32
N ASP A 272 12.87 2.04 14.90
CA ASP A 272 14.27 2.25 14.52
C ASP A 272 14.39 3.24 13.34
N ILE A 273 13.48 3.16 12.38
CA ILE A 273 13.40 4.09 11.26
C ILE A 273 13.07 5.50 11.75
N LEU A 274 12.05 5.67 12.58
CA LEU A 274 11.70 6.97 13.16
C LEU A 274 12.89 7.59 13.91
N GLN A 275 13.52 6.84 14.83
CA GLN A 275 14.67 7.30 15.59
C GLN A 275 15.87 7.67 14.71
N LYS A 276 16.10 6.90 13.66
CA LYS A 276 17.26 7.04 12.79
C LYS A 276 17.16 8.25 11.85
N TYR A 277 15.95 8.51 11.33
CA TYR A 277 15.78 9.51 10.28
C TYR A 277 15.22 10.85 10.77
N ALA A 278 14.47 10.88 11.86
CA ALA A 278 13.93 12.13 12.41
C ALA A 278 14.98 13.24 12.63
N PRO A 279 16.24 12.95 13.08
CA PRO A 279 17.25 13.98 13.23
C PRO A 279 17.67 14.69 11.93
N MET A 280 17.25 14.21 10.76
CA MET A 280 17.51 14.89 9.49
C MET A 280 16.71 16.18 9.33
N ILE A 281 15.61 16.32 10.05
CA ILE A 281 14.72 17.49 9.97
C ILE A 281 15.41 18.72 10.57
N LYS A 282 15.26 19.86 9.89
CA LYS A 282 15.61 21.19 10.41
C LYS A 282 14.64 21.58 11.54
N LYS A 283 15.05 22.53 12.36
CA LYS A 283 14.10 23.25 13.20
C LYS A 283 12.96 23.81 12.34
N ASP A 284 11.72 23.66 12.81
CA ASP A 284 10.48 24.06 12.13
C ASP A 284 10.20 23.30 10.80
N GLY A 285 10.98 22.27 10.50
CA GLY A 285 10.70 21.35 9.40
C GLY A 285 9.57 20.36 9.75
N LYS A 286 9.03 19.65 8.75
CA LYS A 286 7.92 18.70 8.93
C LYS A 286 8.30 17.28 8.56
N LEU A 287 7.90 16.35 9.43
CA LEU A 287 8.01 14.90 9.20
C LEU A 287 6.62 14.32 9.03
N VAL A 288 6.42 13.55 7.96
CA VAL A 288 5.22 12.73 7.77
C VAL A 288 5.64 11.27 7.87
N TYR A 289 5.02 10.56 8.80
CA TYR A 289 5.08 9.12 8.92
C TYR A 289 3.83 8.51 8.32
N ALA A 290 3.99 7.55 7.42
CA ALA A 290 2.90 6.88 6.74
C ALA A 290 3.12 5.37 6.68
N THR A 291 2.04 4.62 6.70
CA THR A 291 2.01 3.18 6.42
C THR A 291 0.83 2.82 5.53
N CYS A 292 0.83 1.62 4.97
CA CYS A 292 -0.36 1.02 4.37
C CYS A 292 -1.01 -0.03 5.31
N SER A 293 -0.83 0.10 6.62
CA SER A 293 -1.50 -0.70 7.64
C SER A 293 -2.74 0.02 8.17
N ILE A 294 -3.70 -0.76 8.66
CA ILE A 294 -4.88 -0.24 9.37
C ILE A 294 -4.77 -0.43 10.89
N LEU A 295 -3.67 -1.01 11.36
CA LEU A 295 -3.47 -1.29 12.79
C LEU A 295 -2.90 -0.05 13.51
N PRO A 296 -3.56 0.42 14.60
CA PRO A 296 -3.03 1.46 15.47
C PRO A 296 -1.57 1.23 15.92
N SER A 297 -1.22 -0.02 16.17
CA SER A 297 0.14 -0.41 16.61
C SER A 297 1.23 -0.21 15.55
N GLU A 298 0.88 -0.01 14.29
CA GLU A 298 1.80 0.36 13.20
C GLU A 298 1.69 1.86 12.83
N ASN A 299 0.73 2.60 13.37
CA ASN A 299 0.39 3.98 13.06
C ASN A 299 0.52 4.86 14.31
N GLU A 300 -0.60 5.20 14.95
CA GLU A 300 -0.68 6.18 16.03
C GLU A 300 0.22 5.78 17.21
N LEU A 301 0.22 4.50 17.60
CA LEU A 301 1.04 4.01 18.71
C LEU A 301 2.54 4.05 18.42
N GLN A 302 2.96 4.00 17.14
CA GLN A 302 4.36 4.21 16.77
C GLN A 302 4.76 5.67 17.01
N ILE A 303 3.91 6.62 16.64
CA ILE A 303 4.15 8.05 16.86
C ILE A 303 4.14 8.38 18.33
N ASP A 304 3.16 7.89 19.10
CA ASP A 304 3.09 8.10 20.55
C ASP A 304 4.34 7.59 21.29
N LYS A 305 4.84 6.43 20.86
CA LYS A 305 6.09 5.86 21.39
C LYS A 305 7.30 6.69 20.97
N PHE A 306 7.35 7.15 19.73
CA PHE A 306 8.43 8.00 19.24
C PHE A 306 8.50 9.33 20.00
N LEU A 307 7.38 10.04 20.18
CA LEU A 307 7.32 11.32 20.87
C LEU A 307 7.79 11.26 22.34
N LYS A 308 7.69 10.08 22.97
CA LYS A 308 8.21 9.83 24.34
C LYS A 308 9.70 9.53 24.37
N SER A 309 10.35 9.36 23.24
CA SER A 309 11.79 9.04 23.16
C SER A 309 12.67 10.29 23.28
N GLU A 310 13.98 10.09 23.50
CA GLU A 310 14.96 11.19 23.61
C GLU A 310 14.99 12.08 22.36
N ILE A 311 14.89 11.49 21.17
CA ILE A 311 14.83 12.23 19.91
C ILE A 311 13.43 12.83 19.68
N GLY A 312 12.40 12.09 20.02
CA GLY A 312 11.01 12.47 19.74
C GLY A 312 10.50 13.64 20.58
N LYS A 313 11.10 13.90 21.77
CA LYS A 313 10.69 15.01 22.65
C LYS A 313 10.82 16.41 22.00
N ASP A 314 11.66 16.55 20.97
CA ASP A 314 11.82 17.80 20.22
C ASP A 314 10.76 17.96 19.13
N PHE A 315 9.87 16.98 18.96
CA PHE A 315 8.80 16.97 17.98
C PHE A 315 7.44 17.14 18.66
N LYS A 316 6.52 17.76 17.95
CA LYS A 316 5.10 17.78 18.33
C LYS A 316 4.25 17.23 17.20
N LYS A 317 3.18 16.54 17.55
CA LYS A 317 2.17 16.12 16.60
C LYS A 317 1.36 17.35 16.16
N GLU A 318 1.22 17.55 14.85
CA GLU A 318 0.41 18.63 14.28
C GLU A 318 -0.96 18.14 13.87
N ASP A 319 -1.02 17.06 13.07
CA ASP A 319 -2.26 16.54 12.50
C ASP A 319 -2.13 15.05 12.13
N GLU A 320 -3.27 14.37 11.92
CA GLU A 320 -3.34 12.97 11.47
C GLU A 320 -4.52 12.76 10.52
N LYS A 321 -4.39 11.80 9.58
CA LYS A 321 -5.43 11.43 8.61
C LYS A 321 -5.48 9.92 8.40
#